data_6dc790263e1558dc706d0735e52f82b3
#
_entry.id   6dc790263e1558dc706d0735e52f82b3
#
_cell.length_a   1.000
_cell.length_b   1.000
_cell.length_c   1.000
_cell.angle_alpha   90.00
_cell.angle_beta   90.00
_cell.angle_gamma   90.00
#
_symmetry.space_group_name_H-M   'P 1'
#
loop_
_entity.id
_entity.type
_entity.pdbx_description
1 polymer ?
#
loop_
_entity_poly.entity_id
_entity_poly.type
_entity_poly.pdbx_seq_one_letter_code
_entity_poly.pdbx_strand_id
1 'polypeptide(L)'
;MPVTARRLVRKMRGGAQAHLLEAADGHFYVVKFLNNPQHRRILVNEWISSVFLNYLGLSAPVCTTIELDENFLTANPEVGIQMGSESRRVEPGWHFGSRYPGDPSRSMVYDFLPDTILGQVENRSEFSGMLAFDQWMGNADARQSIFFRAKLREWLPAHEAHPLRLGLVTQMVDHGFVFGGPAWKLMDSPL
;
A
#
# COMPACT_ATOMS: atom_id res chain seq x y z
N MET A 1 -13.18 -10.79 -5.85
CA MET A 1 -14.15 -11.03 -4.75
C MET A 1 -13.55 -10.46 -3.47
N PRO A 2 -14.35 -9.95 -2.52
CA PRO A 2 -13.86 -9.55 -1.21
C PRO A 2 -13.15 -10.71 -0.51
N VAL A 3 -12.11 -10.40 0.24
CA VAL A 3 -11.34 -11.39 0.98
C VAL A 3 -11.57 -11.11 2.47
N THR A 4 -11.92 -12.13 3.25
CA THR A 4 -12.23 -11.97 4.68
C THR A 4 -10.95 -11.90 5.52
N ALA A 5 -10.87 -10.99 6.48
CA ALA A 5 -9.77 -10.91 7.44
C ALA A 5 -9.78 -12.11 8.39
N ARG A 6 -8.60 -12.65 8.73
CA ARG A 6 -8.43 -13.78 9.64
C ARG A 6 -7.74 -13.40 10.94
N ARG A 7 -6.70 -12.58 10.85
CA ARG A 7 -5.84 -12.26 11.99
C ARG A 7 -5.22 -10.89 11.86
N LEU A 8 -5.20 -10.14 12.96
CA LEU A 8 -4.37 -8.94 13.07
C LEU A 8 -2.89 -9.35 13.24
N VAL A 9 -2.03 -8.77 12.42
CA VAL A 9 -0.58 -8.93 12.55
C VAL A 9 0.01 -7.79 13.37
N ARG A 10 -0.27 -6.54 12.97
CA ARG A 10 0.17 -5.33 13.68
C ARG A 10 -0.52 -4.08 13.17
N LYS A 11 -0.49 -3.03 13.98
CA LYS A 11 -0.80 -1.67 13.51
C LYS A 11 0.37 -1.12 12.70
N MET A 12 0.05 -0.36 11.65
CA MET A 12 1.05 0.35 10.85
C MET A 12 1.24 1.77 11.39
N ARG A 13 2.41 2.35 11.14
CA ARG A 13 2.67 3.76 11.43
C ARG A 13 2.01 4.64 10.35
N GLY A 14 1.75 5.90 10.67
CA GLY A 14 1.25 6.90 9.72
C GLY A 14 -0.16 7.40 10.02
N GLY A 15 -0.53 8.50 9.37
CA GLY A 15 -1.79 9.22 9.64
C GLY A 15 -3.05 8.45 9.26
N ALA A 16 -2.99 7.57 8.28
CA ALA A 16 -4.10 6.69 7.89
C ALA A 16 -4.40 5.59 8.92
N GLN A 17 -3.51 5.35 9.88
CA GLN A 17 -3.64 4.32 10.92
C GLN A 17 -4.02 2.94 10.37
N ALA A 18 -3.41 2.57 9.26
CA ALA A 18 -3.63 1.28 8.63
C ALA A 18 -3.21 0.11 9.53
N HIS A 19 -3.78 -1.05 9.28
CA HIS A 19 -3.40 -2.28 9.99
C HIS A 19 -2.94 -3.34 9.00
N LEU A 20 -1.90 -4.10 9.36
CA LEU A 20 -1.48 -5.27 8.61
C LEU A 20 -2.30 -6.47 9.11
N LEU A 21 -3.09 -7.04 8.21
CA LEU A 21 -3.96 -8.19 8.48
C LEU A 21 -3.57 -9.37 7.59
N GLU A 22 -3.70 -10.56 8.12
CA GLU A 22 -3.74 -11.80 7.35
C GLU A 22 -5.18 -12.07 6.91
N ALA A 23 -5.37 -12.48 5.64
CA ALA A 23 -6.67 -12.74 5.07
C ALA A 23 -6.89 -14.23 4.75
N ALA A 24 -8.12 -14.60 4.43
CA ALA A 24 -8.54 -15.98 4.21
C ALA A 24 -7.89 -16.64 2.98
N ASP A 25 -7.38 -15.83 2.05
CA ASP A 25 -6.63 -16.29 0.88
C ASP A 25 -5.15 -16.60 1.18
N GLY A 26 -4.73 -16.50 2.45
CA GLY A 26 -3.35 -16.75 2.90
C GLY A 26 -2.38 -15.60 2.60
N HIS A 27 -2.87 -14.45 2.16
CA HIS A 27 -2.06 -13.26 1.93
C HIS A 27 -2.21 -12.23 3.03
N PHE A 28 -1.27 -11.29 3.05
CA PHE A 28 -1.23 -10.18 4.00
C PHE A 28 -1.58 -8.88 3.29
N TYR A 29 -2.34 -8.02 3.99
CA TYR A 29 -2.81 -6.75 3.44
C TYR A 29 -2.63 -5.62 4.43
N VAL A 30 -2.16 -4.49 3.93
CA VAL A 30 -2.24 -3.21 4.65
C VAL A 30 -3.65 -2.67 4.44
N VAL A 31 -4.45 -2.69 5.50
CA VAL A 31 -5.87 -2.34 5.45
C VAL A 31 -6.09 -0.93 5.98
N LYS A 32 -6.69 -0.07 5.17
CA LYS A 32 -7.15 1.28 5.52
C LYS A 32 -8.67 1.27 5.65
N PHE A 33 -9.18 1.77 6.76
CA PHE A 33 -10.60 1.63 7.12
C PHE A 33 -11.51 2.69 6.47
N LEU A 34 -12.79 2.36 6.28
CA LEU A 34 -13.77 3.30 5.72
C LEU A 34 -13.97 4.55 6.57
N ASN A 35 -13.87 4.43 7.89
CA ASN A 35 -13.86 5.53 8.84
C ASN A 35 -12.46 6.14 9.03
N ASN A 36 -11.63 6.15 7.97
CA ASN A 36 -10.28 6.68 7.94
C ASN A 36 -10.22 8.11 8.49
N PRO A 37 -9.29 8.42 9.43
CA PRO A 37 -9.18 9.74 10.03
C PRO A 37 -8.80 10.85 9.04
N GLN A 38 -8.16 10.50 7.93
CA GLN A 38 -7.77 11.43 6.87
C GLN A 38 -8.86 11.69 5.84
N HIS A 39 -9.98 11.05 5.88
CA HIS A 39 -11.12 11.12 4.97
C HIS A 39 -11.28 9.88 4.06
N ARG A 40 -12.55 9.53 3.78
CA ARG A 40 -12.91 8.37 2.93
C ARG A 40 -12.37 8.46 1.49
N ARG A 41 -12.23 9.67 0.93
CA ARG A 41 -11.69 9.87 -0.43
C ARG A 41 -10.25 9.40 -0.60
N ILE A 42 -9.47 9.32 0.47
CA ILE A 42 -8.13 8.72 0.46
C ILE A 42 -8.19 7.29 -0.09
N LEU A 43 -9.19 6.50 0.30
CA LEU A 43 -9.34 5.11 -0.15
C LEU A 43 -9.73 5.05 -1.63
N VAL A 44 -10.53 5.98 -2.11
CA VAL A 44 -10.89 6.11 -3.54
C VAL A 44 -9.66 6.47 -4.36
N ASN A 45 -8.85 7.42 -3.88
CA ASN A 45 -7.61 7.83 -4.51
C ASN A 45 -6.62 6.64 -4.63
N GLU A 46 -6.45 5.88 -3.55
CA GLU A 46 -5.62 4.66 -3.54
C GLU A 46 -6.09 3.65 -4.60
N TRP A 47 -7.40 3.43 -4.66
CA TRP A 47 -7.98 2.46 -5.59
C TRP A 47 -7.76 2.88 -7.05
N ILE A 48 -8.08 4.12 -7.39
CA ILE A 48 -7.90 4.67 -8.74
C ILE A 48 -6.41 4.61 -9.14
N SER A 49 -5.52 5.06 -8.25
CA SER A 49 -4.08 5.02 -8.51
C SER A 49 -3.59 3.59 -8.76
N SER A 50 -4.02 2.62 -7.96
CA SER A 50 -3.64 1.22 -8.16
C SER A 50 -4.03 0.70 -9.55
N VAL A 51 -5.23 1.05 -10.03
CA VAL A 51 -5.67 0.66 -11.38
C VAL A 51 -4.79 1.27 -12.46
N PHE A 52 -4.52 2.58 -12.38
CA PHE A 52 -3.66 3.27 -13.36
C PHE A 52 -2.21 2.77 -13.33
N LEU A 53 -1.63 2.60 -12.14
CA LEU A 53 -0.25 2.13 -12.01
C LEU A 53 -0.08 0.73 -12.58
N ASN A 54 -1.01 -0.17 -12.32
CA ASN A 54 -1.01 -1.50 -12.93
C ASN A 54 -1.14 -1.42 -14.46
N TYR A 55 -2.01 -0.55 -14.98
CA TYR A 55 -2.17 -0.34 -16.42
C TYR A 55 -0.89 0.20 -17.08
N LEU A 56 -0.18 1.10 -16.39
CA LEU A 56 1.07 1.70 -16.85
C LEU A 56 2.30 0.79 -16.65
N GLY A 57 2.13 -0.36 -16.02
CA GLY A 57 3.23 -1.28 -15.72
C GLY A 57 4.19 -0.77 -14.63
N LEU A 58 3.73 0.13 -13.76
CA LEU A 58 4.49 0.63 -12.62
C LEU A 58 4.20 -0.22 -11.38
N SER A 59 5.24 -0.61 -10.66
CA SER A 59 5.14 -1.49 -9.50
C SER A 59 4.44 -0.82 -8.32
N ALA A 60 3.19 -1.20 -8.10
CA ALA A 60 2.36 -0.84 -6.96
C ALA A 60 1.66 -2.09 -6.41
N PRO A 61 1.26 -2.09 -5.11
CA PRO A 61 0.51 -3.20 -4.55
C PRO A 61 -0.82 -3.43 -5.26
N VAL A 62 -1.16 -4.70 -5.47
CA VAL A 62 -2.50 -5.06 -5.90
C VAL A 62 -3.50 -4.73 -4.79
N CYS A 63 -4.57 -4.02 -5.15
CA CYS A 63 -5.61 -3.63 -4.21
C CYS A 63 -6.83 -4.54 -4.30
N THR A 64 -7.49 -4.72 -3.16
CA THR A 64 -8.73 -5.49 -3.02
C THR A 64 -9.56 -4.93 -1.88
N THR A 65 -10.79 -5.42 -1.75
CA THR A 65 -11.61 -5.18 -0.55
C THR A 65 -11.37 -6.28 0.48
N ILE A 66 -11.17 -5.87 1.73
CA ILE A 66 -11.04 -6.78 2.87
C ILE A 66 -12.30 -6.65 3.73
N GLU A 67 -12.99 -7.75 3.92
CA GLU A 67 -14.14 -7.84 4.80
C GLU A 67 -13.69 -8.04 6.25
N LEU A 68 -14.12 -7.15 7.12
CA LEU A 68 -14.01 -7.29 8.57
C LEU A 68 -15.42 -7.54 9.13
N ASP A 69 -15.67 -8.76 9.53
CA ASP A 69 -16.95 -9.12 10.16
C ASP A 69 -16.97 -8.80 11.66
N GLU A 70 -18.13 -8.88 12.26
CA GLU A 70 -18.32 -8.60 13.68
C GLU A 70 -17.55 -9.58 14.58
N ASN A 71 -17.38 -10.84 14.14
CA ASN A 71 -16.65 -11.86 14.90
C ASN A 71 -15.15 -11.53 14.92
N PHE A 72 -14.60 -11.13 13.76
CA PHE A 72 -13.21 -10.69 13.68
C PHE A 72 -12.95 -9.49 14.59
N LEU A 73 -13.81 -8.46 14.53
CA LEU A 73 -13.65 -7.25 15.34
C LEU A 73 -13.83 -7.50 16.84
N THR A 74 -14.68 -8.44 17.22
CA THR A 74 -14.87 -8.86 18.63
C THR A 74 -13.65 -9.64 19.13
N ALA A 75 -13.05 -10.49 18.29
CA ALA A 75 -11.86 -11.25 18.64
C ALA A 75 -10.57 -10.40 18.63
N ASN A 76 -10.60 -9.22 17.99
CA ASN A 76 -9.45 -8.31 17.87
C ASN A 76 -9.83 -6.87 18.32
N PRO A 77 -10.12 -6.65 19.61
CA PRO A 77 -10.57 -5.34 20.11
C PRO A 77 -9.55 -4.21 19.93
N GLU A 78 -8.28 -4.55 19.70
CA GLU A 78 -7.22 -3.61 19.37
C GLU A 78 -7.32 -3.04 17.96
N VAL A 79 -8.14 -3.62 17.07
CA VAL A 79 -8.43 -3.07 15.74
C VAL A 79 -9.29 -1.82 15.89
N GLY A 80 -8.65 -0.67 15.83
CA GLY A 80 -9.31 0.62 16.06
C GLY A 80 -8.48 1.79 15.59
N ILE A 81 -9.13 2.94 15.54
CA ILE A 81 -8.56 4.23 15.11
C ILE A 81 -8.43 5.12 16.33
N GLN A 82 -7.25 5.69 16.55
CA GLN A 82 -6.99 6.65 17.61
C GLN A 82 -7.38 8.06 17.14
N MET A 83 -8.27 8.71 17.86
CA MET A 83 -8.73 10.07 17.63
C MET A 83 -8.42 10.94 18.85
N GLY A 84 -7.20 11.50 18.90
CA GLY A 84 -6.71 12.16 20.09
C GLY A 84 -6.56 11.20 21.27
N SER A 85 -7.26 11.46 22.37
CA SER A 85 -7.29 10.57 23.56
C SER A 85 -8.30 9.42 23.44
N GLU A 86 -9.20 9.46 22.45
CA GLU A 86 -10.23 8.44 22.27
C GLU A 86 -9.83 7.39 21.23
N SER A 87 -10.16 6.12 21.51
CA SER A 87 -10.08 5.04 20.55
C SER A 87 -11.45 4.77 19.96
N ARG A 88 -11.57 4.84 18.64
CA ARG A 88 -12.81 4.53 17.92
C ARG A 88 -12.70 3.14 17.29
N ARG A 89 -13.68 2.31 17.55
CA ARG A 89 -13.80 0.99 16.92
C ARG A 89 -13.96 1.15 15.40
N VAL A 90 -13.37 0.22 14.64
CA VAL A 90 -13.63 0.07 13.21
C VAL A 90 -15.04 -0.52 13.04
N GLU A 91 -15.78 0.00 12.07
CA GLU A 91 -17.10 -0.53 11.71
C GLU A 91 -16.95 -1.83 10.91
N PRO A 92 -17.81 -2.82 11.11
CA PRO A 92 -17.82 -4.01 10.26
C PRO A 92 -18.18 -3.65 8.81
N GLY A 93 -17.64 -4.40 7.86
CA GLY A 93 -17.89 -4.20 6.44
C GLY A 93 -16.64 -4.35 5.59
N TRP A 94 -16.69 -3.77 4.40
CA TRP A 94 -15.62 -3.86 3.41
C TRP A 94 -14.69 -2.64 3.50
N HIS A 95 -13.40 -2.92 3.60
CA HIS A 95 -12.35 -1.93 3.75
C HIS A 95 -11.35 -2.02 2.60
N PHE A 96 -10.59 -0.97 2.37
CA PHE A 96 -9.52 -0.98 1.38
C PHE A 96 -8.34 -1.81 1.89
N GLY A 97 -7.82 -2.72 1.06
CA GLY A 97 -6.61 -3.48 1.34
C GLY A 97 -5.62 -3.41 0.19
N SER A 98 -4.37 -3.07 0.48
CA SER A 98 -3.25 -3.18 -0.44
C SER A 98 -2.37 -4.36 -0.05
N ARG A 99 -2.04 -5.23 -1.02
CA ARG A 99 -1.31 -6.48 -0.76
C ARG A 99 0.10 -6.20 -0.25
N TYR A 100 0.42 -6.79 0.89
CA TYR A 100 1.76 -6.73 1.47
C TYR A 100 2.69 -7.73 0.76
N PRO A 101 3.96 -7.39 0.50
CA PRO A 101 4.87 -8.28 -0.22
C PRO A 101 5.33 -9.46 0.64
N GLY A 102 4.66 -10.58 0.48
CA GLY A 102 5.00 -11.84 1.15
C GLY A 102 4.52 -11.95 2.60
N ASP A 103 5.09 -12.91 3.32
CA ASP A 103 4.81 -13.17 4.74
C ASP A 103 5.69 -12.27 5.62
N PRO A 104 5.13 -11.40 6.47
CA PRO A 104 5.90 -10.48 7.31
C PRO A 104 6.78 -11.16 8.36
N SER A 105 6.58 -12.45 8.63
CA SER A 105 7.46 -13.24 9.51
C SER A 105 8.71 -13.76 8.79
N ARG A 106 8.69 -13.78 7.46
CA ARG A 106 9.77 -14.35 6.61
C ARG A 106 10.41 -13.33 5.68
N SER A 107 9.68 -12.26 5.33
CA SER A 107 10.12 -11.25 4.38
C SER A 107 10.30 -9.91 5.07
N MET A 108 11.52 -9.39 5.03
CA MET A 108 11.80 -8.05 5.52
C MET A 108 11.38 -7.03 4.45
N VAL A 109 10.59 -6.05 4.85
CA VAL A 109 10.19 -4.92 4.03
C VAL A 109 10.71 -3.65 4.68
N TYR A 110 11.40 -2.84 3.91
CA TYR A 110 12.02 -1.59 4.33
C TYR A 110 11.24 -0.41 3.74
N ASP A 111 11.00 0.60 4.52
CA ASP A 111 10.41 1.88 4.11
C ASP A 111 11.47 2.95 3.75
N PHE A 112 12.73 2.59 3.90
CA PHE A 112 13.88 3.42 3.58
C PHE A 112 15.07 2.57 3.14
N LEU A 113 15.84 3.06 2.16
CA LEU A 113 17.16 2.55 1.81
C LEU A 113 18.19 3.68 1.78
N PRO A 114 19.41 3.45 2.30
CA PRO A 114 20.53 4.36 2.07
C PRO A 114 20.83 4.53 0.58
N ASP A 115 21.23 5.73 0.16
CA ASP A 115 21.56 6.03 -1.24
C ASP A 115 22.60 5.08 -1.84
N THR A 116 23.55 4.63 -1.01
CA THR A 116 24.59 3.67 -1.40
C THR A 116 24.05 2.31 -1.86
N ILE A 117 22.84 1.94 -1.44
CA ILE A 117 22.19 0.68 -1.78
C ILE A 117 21.11 0.88 -2.86
N LEU A 118 20.63 2.10 -3.05
CA LEU A 118 19.56 2.40 -4.00
C LEU A 118 19.92 1.96 -5.43
N GLY A 119 21.20 2.00 -5.78
CA GLY A 119 21.71 1.50 -7.06
C GLY A 119 21.51 0.01 -7.29
N GLN A 120 21.22 -0.78 -6.25
CA GLN A 120 20.98 -2.23 -6.32
C GLN A 120 19.50 -2.59 -6.53
N VAL A 121 18.61 -1.60 -6.56
CA VAL A 121 17.18 -1.81 -6.84
C VAL A 121 17.02 -2.14 -8.31
N GLU A 122 16.52 -3.32 -8.61
CA GLU A 122 16.47 -3.87 -9.98
C GLU A 122 15.49 -3.11 -10.87
N ASN A 123 14.33 -2.71 -10.34
CA ASN A 123 13.31 -1.94 -11.06
C ASN A 123 13.39 -0.43 -10.78
N ARG A 124 14.57 0.11 -10.50
CA ARG A 124 14.76 1.53 -10.17
C ARG A 124 14.35 2.50 -11.27
N SER A 125 14.36 2.07 -12.54
CA SER A 125 13.89 2.88 -13.67
C SER A 125 12.44 3.34 -13.54
N GLU A 126 11.63 2.60 -12.77
CA GLU A 126 10.23 2.93 -12.51
C GLU A 126 10.05 4.22 -11.70
N PHE A 127 11.07 4.68 -10.97
CA PHE A 127 11.00 5.97 -10.26
C PHE A 127 10.74 7.15 -11.19
N SER A 128 11.28 7.13 -12.41
CA SER A 128 11.01 8.18 -13.41
C SER A 128 9.54 8.16 -13.87
N GLY A 129 9.00 6.95 -14.10
CA GLY A 129 7.58 6.78 -14.44
C GLY A 129 6.67 7.20 -13.29
N MET A 130 7.08 6.91 -12.05
CA MET A 130 6.31 7.30 -10.86
C MET A 130 6.33 8.81 -10.64
N LEU A 131 7.45 9.48 -10.89
CA LEU A 131 7.52 10.95 -10.81
C LEU A 131 6.54 11.58 -11.82
N ALA A 132 6.53 11.08 -13.06
CA ALA A 132 5.57 11.54 -14.07
C ALA A 132 4.11 11.25 -13.67
N PHE A 133 3.85 10.09 -13.07
CA PHE A 133 2.53 9.74 -12.55
C PHE A 133 2.09 10.67 -11.43
N ASP A 134 2.95 10.96 -10.47
CA ASP A 134 2.64 11.85 -9.34
C ASP A 134 2.31 13.26 -9.82
N GLN A 135 3.08 13.77 -10.78
CA GLN A 135 2.84 15.07 -11.36
C GLN A 135 1.52 15.09 -12.14
N TRP A 136 1.26 14.07 -12.96
CA TRP A 136 0.02 13.95 -13.72
C TRP A 136 -1.22 13.82 -12.84
N MET A 137 -1.13 13.04 -11.77
CA MET A 137 -2.24 12.81 -10.83
C MET A 137 -2.37 13.91 -9.76
N GLY A 138 -1.48 14.90 -9.74
CA GLY A 138 -1.46 15.97 -8.74
C GLY A 138 -1.33 15.41 -7.32
N ASN A 139 -0.31 14.57 -7.10
CA ASN A 139 -0.05 14.02 -5.76
C ASN A 139 0.44 15.14 -4.82
N ALA A 140 -0.31 15.36 -3.74
CA ALA A 140 -0.06 16.43 -2.75
C ALA A 140 0.82 15.98 -1.57
N ASP A 141 1.33 14.74 -1.60
CA ASP A 141 2.20 14.20 -0.54
C ASP A 141 3.52 13.69 -1.12
N ALA A 142 4.52 13.54 -0.26
CA ALA A 142 5.78 12.94 -0.66
C ALA A 142 5.59 11.47 -1.06
N ARG A 143 6.24 11.07 -2.17
CA ARG A 143 6.20 9.68 -2.62
C ARG A 143 6.80 8.74 -1.59
N GLN A 144 6.05 7.71 -1.25
CA GLN A 144 6.51 6.62 -0.40
C GLN A 144 6.78 5.37 -1.24
N SER A 145 7.85 4.69 -0.88
CA SER A 145 8.29 3.45 -1.51
C SER A 145 8.63 2.43 -0.44
N ILE A 146 8.39 1.17 -0.75
CA ILE A 146 8.86 0.05 0.06
C ILE A 146 9.83 -0.79 -0.75
N PHE A 147 10.78 -1.40 -0.06
CA PHE A 147 11.84 -2.20 -0.66
C PHE A 147 11.88 -3.57 -0.01
N PHE A 148 12.05 -4.61 -0.81
CA PHE A 148 12.10 -5.99 -0.32
C PHE A 148 12.82 -6.90 -1.32
N ARG A 149 13.21 -8.10 -0.88
CA ARG A 149 13.77 -9.10 -1.77
C ARG A 149 12.68 -9.97 -2.38
N ALA A 150 12.72 -10.13 -3.70
CA ALA A 150 11.78 -10.94 -4.46
C ALA A 150 12.49 -11.77 -5.55
N LYS A 151 11.78 -12.78 -6.06
CA LYS A 151 12.22 -13.51 -7.26
C LYS A 151 12.04 -12.61 -8.46
N LEU A 152 13.14 -12.27 -9.15
CA LEU A 152 13.13 -11.26 -10.21
C LEU A 152 12.23 -11.62 -11.40
N ARG A 153 11.99 -12.89 -11.66
CA ARG A 153 11.05 -13.35 -12.71
C ARG A 153 9.61 -12.81 -12.54
N GLU A 154 9.26 -12.40 -11.32
CA GLU A 154 7.94 -11.88 -11.00
C GLU A 154 7.87 -10.35 -11.14
N TRP A 155 9.03 -9.69 -11.38
CA TRP A 155 9.20 -8.23 -11.32
C TRP A 155 9.88 -7.64 -12.55
N LEU A 156 10.59 -8.44 -13.32
CA LEU A 156 11.29 -8.01 -14.52
C LEU A 156 10.78 -8.79 -15.73
N PRO A 157 10.92 -8.23 -16.94
CA PRO A 157 10.65 -8.98 -18.16
C PRO A 157 11.41 -10.30 -18.21
N ALA A 158 10.78 -11.34 -18.74
CA ALA A 158 11.30 -12.70 -18.70
C ALA A 158 12.71 -12.87 -19.33
N HIS A 159 13.08 -11.99 -20.26
CA HIS A 159 14.39 -11.98 -20.91
C HIS A 159 15.50 -11.31 -20.07
N GLU A 160 15.13 -10.58 -19.01
CA GLU A 160 16.08 -9.89 -18.13
C GLU A 160 16.31 -10.64 -16.81
N ALA A 161 15.43 -11.60 -16.47
CA ALA A 161 15.45 -12.25 -15.17
C ALA A 161 15.77 -13.75 -15.25
N HIS A 162 16.87 -14.18 -14.58
CA HIS A 162 17.09 -15.61 -14.35
C HIS A 162 15.99 -16.14 -13.37
N PRO A 163 15.35 -17.30 -13.64
CA PRO A 163 14.19 -17.81 -12.88
C PRO A 163 14.38 -17.94 -11.37
N LEU A 164 15.61 -18.20 -10.91
CA LEU A 164 15.94 -18.40 -9.50
C LEU A 164 16.63 -17.21 -8.83
N ARG A 165 16.89 -16.13 -9.58
CA ARG A 165 17.58 -14.97 -9.04
C ARG A 165 16.67 -14.20 -8.08
N LEU A 166 17.19 -13.94 -6.88
CA LEU A 166 16.61 -13.02 -5.91
C LEU A 166 17.28 -11.65 -6.06
N GLY A 167 16.50 -10.60 -6.09
CA GLY A 167 17.00 -9.23 -6.14
C GLY A 167 16.21 -8.31 -5.22
N LEU A 168 16.73 -7.11 -5.03
CA LEU A 168 16.08 -6.05 -4.31
C LEU A 168 15.14 -5.30 -5.28
N VAL A 169 13.87 -5.23 -4.95
CA VAL A 169 12.86 -4.54 -5.75
C VAL A 169 12.14 -3.48 -4.93
N THR A 170 11.50 -2.54 -5.61
CA THR A 170 10.68 -1.50 -5.00
C THR A 170 9.23 -1.60 -5.43
N GLN A 171 8.31 -1.21 -4.55
CA GLN A 171 6.92 -0.89 -4.86
C GLN A 171 6.59 0.51 -4.36
N MET A 172 5.82 1.24 -5.17
CA MET A 172 5.29 2.54 -4.80
C MET A 172 4.00 2.34 -4.02
N VAL A 173 3.91 3.00 -2.86
CA VAL A 173 2.78 2.87 -1.92
C VAL A 173 2.25 4.25 -1.53
N ASP A 174 1.12 4.25 -0.83
CA ASP A 174 0.47 5.46 -0.28
C ASP A 174 0.10 6.50 -1.34
N HIS A 175 -0.88 6.14 -2.16
CA HIS A 175 -1.41 6.99 -3.23
C HIS A 175 -2.63 7.82 -2.80
N GLY A 176 -2.91 7.89 -1.51
CA GLY A 176 -4.11 8.53 -0.99
C GLY A 176 -4.24 10.02 -1.28
N PHE A 177 -3.13 10.70 -1.54
CA PHE A 177 -3.08 12.15 -1.75
C PHE A 177 -3.00 12.60 -3.22
N VAL A 178 -3.26 11.70 -4.18
CA VAL A 178 -3.49 12.12 -5.58
C VAL A 178 -4.74 13.02 -5.68
N PHE A 179 -4.88 13.72 -6.79
CA PHE A 179 -5.95 14.72 -7.06
C PHE A 179 -5.97 15.88 -6.05
N GLY A 180 -4.80 16.26 -5.52
CA GLY A 180 -4.72 17.28 -4.48
C GLY A 180 -5.26 16.82 -3.12
N GLY A 181 -5.19 15.51 -2.85
CA GLY A 181 -5.61 14.89 -1.58
C GLY A 181 -7.12 14.75 -1.41
N PRO A 182 -7.61 14.66 -0.17
CA PRO A 182 -9.02 14.36 0.11
C PRO A 182 -9.99 15.49 -0.27
N ALA A 183 -9.49 16.70 -0.46
CA ALA A 183 -10.31 17.85 -0.88
C ALA A 183 -10.60 17.84 -2.38
N TRP A 184 -9.84 17.07 -3.18
CA TRP A 184 -9.88 17.05 -4.64
C TRP A 184 -9.70 18.44 -5.25
N LYS A 185 -8.80 19.19 -4.68
CA LYS A 185 -8.36 20.48 -5.20
C LYS A 185 -6.96 20.33 -5.74
N LEU A 186 -6.86 20.26 -7.05
CA LEU A 186 -5.56 20.32 -7.73
C LEU A 186 -4.96 21.69 -7.45
N MET A 187 -3.75 21.73 -6.94
CA MET A 187 -2.96 22.94 -6.85
C MET A 187 -1.97 22.91 -8.00
N ASP A 188 -1.86 24.02 -8.73
CA ASP A 188 -0.80 24.18 -9.71
C ASP A 188 0.54 24.09 -8.96
N SER A 189 1.20 22.96 -9.11
CA SER A 189 2.57 22.77 -8.63
C SER A 189 3.50 22.99 -9.81
N PRO A 190 4.35 24.02 -9.79
CA PRO A 190 5.41 24.15 -10.79
C PRO A 190 6.31 22.91 -10.71
N LEU A 191 6.72 22.42 -11.87
CA LEU A 191 7.71 21.35 -12.03
C LEU A 191 9.05 21.74 -11.38
#